data_55aa2acb4471e66765d275d562fe9584
#
_entry.id   55aa2acb4471e66765d275d562fe9584
#
_cell.length_a   1.000
_cell.length_b   1.000
_cell.length_c   1.000
_cell.angle_alpha   90.00
_cell.angle_beta   90.00
_cell.angle_gamma   90.00
#
_symmetry.space_group_name_H-M   'P 1'
#
loop_
_entity.id
_entity.type
_entity.pdbx_description
1 polymer ?
#
loop_
_entity_poly.entity_id
_entity_poly.type
_entity_poly.pdbx_seq_one_letter_code
_entity_poly.pdbx_strand_id
1 'polypeptide(L)'
;MIKKILVANRGEIAMRIFRTCRVMNIATVAIYTRVDRGALHVRYAEEAYCISDSPEDTSYLKPEKILQIAKKTGAAIHPGYGFLSENADFARRCEEEGVIFIGPSADIIARMGIKTEARRIMREAGLLIVPGTEDPVKGIAEAKKVAAEVGYPIMLKALAGGGGKGMRLVRSEEEMETALRLSQSEAGTSFGNDAVYIEKYIENPHHIEVQILGDKYGNVIHLYERECSIQRRNQKVIEESPSPFVKPETRAKMLKVAVEACKRINYYSAGTLEFMMDKDQNFYFLEMNTRLQVEHPVTEECTGVDLVRDMILVAAGNRLPYRQEDVEFRGAADRKSVV
;
A
#
# COMPACT_ATOMS: atom_id res chain seq x y z
N MET A 1 3.17 -11.27 -25.06
CA MET A 1 4.24 -11.47 -24.06
C MET A 1 5.05 -10.17 -23.96
N ILE A 2 5.28 -9.66 -22.76
CA ILE A 2 6.08 -8.44 -22.53
C ILE A 2 7.55 -8.74 -22.87
N LYS A 3 8.16 -7.95 -23.76
CA LYS A 3 9.54 -8.14 -24.21
C LYS A 3 10.52 -7.14 -23.60
N LYS A 4 10.00 -6.01 -23.06
CA LYS A 4 10.82 -4.94 -22.51
C LYS A 4 10.05 -4.26 -21.37
N ILE A 5 10.74 -3.92 -20.29
CA ILE A 5 10.18 -3.23 -19.12
C ILE A 5 11.01 -2.01 -18.81
N LEU A 6 10.34 -0.86 -18.74
CA LEU A 6 10.83 0.36 -18.13
C LEU A 6 10.48 0.36 -16.65
N VAL A 7 11.47 0.51 -15.78
CA VAL A 7 11.23 0.67 -14.34
C VAL A 7 11.14 2.16 -14.01
N ALA A 8 9.92 2.61 -13.68
CA ALA A 8 9.63 4.01 -13.31
C ALA A 8 10.03 4.27 -11.85
N ASN A 9 11.25 3.91 -11.50
CA ASN A 9 11.80 4.00 -10.14
C ASN A 9 13.33 4.04 -10.17
N ARG A 10 13.96 4.00 -8.99
CA ARG A 10 15.42 4.07 -8.80
C ARG A 10 15.90 3.08 -7.72
N GLY A 11 17.20 3.04 -7.52
CA GLY A 11 17.82 2.38 -6.38
C GLY A 11 17.59 0.87 -6.33
N GLU A 12 17.34 0.36 -5.14
CA GLU A 12 17.27 -1.08 -4.90
C GLU A 12 16.05 -1.73 -5.57
N ILE A 13 14.88 -1.07 -5.59
CA ILE A 13 13.70 -1.65 -6.21
C ILE A 13 13.84 -1.76 -7.74
N ALA A 14 14.51 -0.81 -8.39
CA ALA A 14 14.82 -0.93 -9.81
C ALA A 14 15.74 -2.13 -10.06
N MET A 15 16.75 -2.33 -9.22
CA MET A 15 17.63 -3.50 -9.29
C MET A 15 16.88 -4.82 -9.05
N ARG A 16 15.96 -4.83 -8.06
CA ARG A 16 15.13 -6.00 -7.76
C ARG A 16 14.31 -6.43 -8.98
N ILE A 17 13.66 -5.47 -9.63
CA ILE A 17 12.84 -5.72 -10.83
C ILE A 17 13.73 -6.17 -12.00
N PHE A 18 14.85 -5.50 -12.24
CA PHE A 18 15.76 -5.87 -13.34
C PHE A 18 16.34 -7.28 -13.20
N ARG A 19 16.59 -7.75 -11.97
CA ARG A 19 17.03 -9.14 -11.74
C ARG A 19 15.98 -10.14 -12.21
N THR A 20 14.71 -9.92 -11.88
CA THR A 20 13.61 -10.77 -12.36
C THR A 20 13.45 -10.67 -13.88
N CYS A 21 13.53 -9.47 -14.46
CA CYS A 21 13.49 -9.28 -15.92
C CYS A 21 14.58 -10.11 -16.61
N ARG A 22 15.79 -10.11 -16.06
CA ARG A 22 16.92 -10.88 -16.61
C ARG A 22 16.66 -12.39 -16.58
N VAL A 23 16.12 -12.91 -15.48
CA VAL A 23 15.73 -14.32 -15.36
C VAL A 23 14.63 -14.68 -16.37
N MET A 24 13.73 -13.73 -16.66
CA MET A 24 12.64 -13.91 -17.63
C MET A 24 13.04 -13.62 -19.09
N ASN A 25 14.29 -13.27 -19.37
CA ASN A 25 14.77 -12.81 -20.68
C ASN A 25 13.98 -11.61 -21.22
N ILE A 26 13.65 -10.65 -20.35
CA ILE A 26 12.96 -9.40 -20.68
C ILE A 26 13.97 -8.27 -20.67
N ALA A 27 14.05 -7.50 -21.75
CA ALA A 27 14.93 -6.34 -21.88
C ALA A 27 14.55 -5.24 -20.87
N THR A 28 15.52 -4.46 -20.40
CA THR A 28 15.37 -3.52 -19.29
C THR A 28 15.68 -2.10 -19.71
N VAL A 29 14.84 -1.17 -19.27
CA VAL A 29 15.01 0.28 -19.45
C VAL A 29 15.02 0.96 -18.08
N ALA A 30 16.13 1.63 -17.77
CA ALA A 30 16.22 2.49 -16.59
C ALA A 30 15.85 3.93 -16.95
N ILE A 31 15.25 4.63 -15.98
CA ILE A 31 15.22 6.10 -15.98
C ILE A 31 16.11 6.62 -14.86
N TYR A 32 16.66 7.80 -15.03
CA TYR A 32 17.52 8.40 -14.01
C TYR A 32 17.50 9.92 -14.06
N THR A 33 17.70 10.55 -12.90
CA THR A 33 18.03 11.96 -12.80
C THR A 33 19.55 12.15 -12.88
N ARG A 34 20.02 13.33 -13.18
CA ARG A 34 21.47 13.60 -13.37
C ARG A 34 22.32 13.17 -12.16
N VAL A 35 21.78 13.32 -10.94
CA VAL A 35 22.47 12.90 -9.71
C VAL A 35 22.63 11.38 -9.62
N ASP A 36 21.72 10.62 -10.20
CA ASP A 36 21.72 9.16 -10.19
C ASP A 36 22.43 8.54 -11.41
N ARG A 37 23.06 9.34 -12.29
CA ARG A 37 23.72 8.85 -13.53
C ARG A 37 24.70 7.70 -13.28
N GLY A 38 25.40 7.69 -12.17
CA GLY A 38 26.37 6.66 -11.78
C GLY A 38 25.76 5.52 -10.96
N ALA A 39 24.47 5.56 -10.66
CA ALA A 39 23.81 4.58 -9.79
C ALA A 39 23.78 3.18 -10.43
N LEU A 40 23.74 2.15 -9.58
CA LEU A 40 23.84 0.76 -10.00
C LEU A 40 22.71 0.36 -10.97
N HIS A 41 21.48 0.79 -10.72
CA HIS A 41 20.34 0.48 -11.59
C HIS A 41 20.50 1.03 -13.01
N VAL A 42 21.16 2.20 -13.17
CA VAL A 42 21.43 2.80 -14.50
C VAL A 42 22.47 1.98 -15.26
N ARG A 43 23.49 1.49 -14.56
CA ARG A 43 24.56 0.68 -15.15
C ARG A 43 24.15 -0.77 -15.45
N TYR A 44 23.12 -1.25 -14.75
CA TYR A 44 22.67 -2.63 -14.88
C TYR A 44 21.65 -2.82 -16.02
N ALA A 45 20.87 -1.79 -16.33
CA ALA A 45 19.88 -1.84 -17.40
C ALA A 45 20.53 -1.85 -18.80
N GLU A 46 19.86 -2.44 -19.77
CA GLU A 46 20.30 -2.46 -21.15
C GLU A 46 20.18 -1.09 -21.82
N GLU A 47 19.15 -0.33 -21.47
CA GLU A 47 18.95 1.05 -21.91
C GLU A 47 18.71 1.96 -20.70
N ALA A 48 19.17 3.20 -20.77
CA ALA A 48 18.96 4.17 -19.70
C ALA A 48 18.69 5.58 -20.24
N TYR A 49 17.70 6.26 -19.69
CA TYR A 49 17.27 7.59 -20.14
C TYR A 49 17.27 8.60 -19.00
N CYS A 50 17.88 9.75 -19.23
CA CYS A 50 17.84 10.86 -18.29
C CYS A 50 16.50 11.57 -18.38
N ILE A 51 15.86 11.77 -17.23
CA ILE A 51 14.56 12.45 -17.12
C ILE A 51 14.68 13.86 -16.54
N SER A 52 15.86 14.32 -16.10
CA SER A 52 16.05 15.67 -15.58
C SER A 52 15.88 16.73 -16.66
N ASP A 53 15.19 17.84 -16.32
CA ASP A 53 15.07 19.02 -17.15
C ASP A 53 16.24 19.99 -16.96
N SER A 54 16.76 20.07 -15.74
CA SER A 54 17.92 20.88 -15.35
C SER A 54 18.89 20.06 -14.50
N PRO A 55 20.10 20.56 -14.21
CA PRO A 55 21.04 19.88 -13.28
C PRO A 55 20.50 19.68 -11.88
N GLU A 56 19.68 20.60 -11.38
CA GLU A 56 19.10 20.59 -10.03
C GLU A 56 17.85 19.73 -9.94
N ASP A 57 17.31 19.31 -11.08
CA ASP A 57 16.08 18.52 -11.15
C ASP A 57 16.34 17.06 -10.78
N THR A 58 15.90 16.68 -9.61
CA THR A 58 16.03 15.33 -9.03
C THR A 58 14.72 14.54 -8.99
N SER A 59 13.64 15.08 -9.61
CA SER A 59 12.30 14.49 -9.53
C SER A 59 12.13 13.29 -10.45
N TYR A 60 11.57 12.22 -9.89
CA TYR A 60 11.05 11.05 -10.63
C TYR A 60 9.54 11.13 -10.91
N LEU A 61 8.88 12.20 -10.46
CA LEU A 61 7.45 12.44 -10.67
C LEU A 61 7.21 13.14 -12.01
N LYS A 62 7.54 12.47 -13.12
CA LYS A 62 7.47 12.99 -14.50
C LYS A 62 6.70 12.02 -15.41
N PRO A 63 5.39 11.91 -15.22
CA PRO A 63 4.57 10.93 -15.93
C PRO A 63 4.68 11.07 -17.45
N GLU A 64 4.69 12.29 -18.00
CA GLU A 64 4.79 12.56 -19.44
C GLU A 64 6.08 12.01 -20.04
N LYS A 65 7.23 12.33 -19.43
CA LYS A 65 8.53 11.87 -19.92
C LYS A 65 8.67 10.35 -19.83
N ILE A 66 8.21 9.78 -18.73
CA ILE A 66 8.26 8.33 -18.52
C ILE A 66 7.42 7.62 -19.57
N LEU A 67 6.21 8.11 -19.84
CA LEU A 67 5.33 7.53 -20.84
C LEU A 67 5.91 7.68 -22.27
N GLN A 68 6.48 8.84 -22.60
CA GLN A 68 7.18 9.04 -23.89
C GLN A 68 8.35 8.05 -24.09
N ILE A 69 9.15 7.83 -23.04
CA ILE A 69 10.26 6.85 -23.10
C ILE A 69 9.71 5.43 -23.27
N ALA A 70 8.67 5.06 -22.53
CA ALA A 70 8.03 3.75 -22.65
C ALA A 70 7.51 3.50 -24.08
N LYS A 71 6.82 4.47 -24.67
CA LYS A 71 6.35 4.39 -26.07
C LYS A 71 7.51 4.30 -27.07
N LYS A 72 8.53 5.13 -26.91
CA LYS A 72 9.72 5.13 -27.77
C LYS A 72 10.44 3.79 -27.75
N THR A 73 10.51 3.14 -26.60
CA THR A 73 11.23 1.87 -26.38
C THR A 73 10.35 0.63 -26.58
N GLY A 74 9.02 0.82 -26.68
CA GLY A 74 8.06 -0.28 -26.71
C GLY A 74 7.99 -1.05 -25.40
N ALA A 75 8.31 -0.40 -24.27
CA ALA A 75 8.40 -1.03 -22.96
C ALA A 75 7.06 -0.94 -22.20
N ALA A 76 6.72 -2.01 -21.46
CA ALA A 76 5.77 -1.95 -20.35
C ALA A 76 6.39 -1.16 -19.18
N ILE A 77 5.56 -0.57 -18.31
CA ILE A 77 6.04 0.21 -17.16
C ILE A 77 5.82 -0.57 -15.87
N HIS A 78 6.90 -0.81 -15.12
CA HIS A 78 6.83 -1.27 -13.73
C HIS A 78 7.11 -0.10 -12.79
N PRO A 79 6.14 0.34 -11.99
CA PRO A 79 6.31 1.53 -11.14
C PRO A 79 7.13 1.27 -9.86
N GLY A 80 7.33 0.00 -9.47
CA GLY A 80 7.92 -0.36 -8.18
C GLY A 80 7.00 0.04 -7.00
N TYR A 81 7.54 0.78 -6.05
CA TYR A 81 6.81 1.38 -4.93
C TYR A 81 7.18 2.87 -4.77
N GLY A 82 6.31 3.66 -4.11
CA GLY A 82 6.46 5.11 -4.04
C GLY A 82 6.32 5.78 -5.41
N PHE A 83 6.73 7.03 -5.54
CA PHE A 83 6.61 7.82 -6.78
C PHE A 83 5.24 7.70 -7.46
N LEU A 84 5.18 7.07 -8.64
CA LEU A 84 3.97 6.95 -9.45
C LEU A 84 3.23 5.62 -9.27
N SER A 85 3.65 4.76 -8.33
CA SER A 85 3.09 3.41 -8.18
C SER A 85 1.61 3.39 -7.76
N GLU A 86 1.15 4.40 -7.04
CA GLU A 86 -0.26 4.58 -6.62
C GLU A 86 -0.89 5.85 -7.23
N ASN A 87 -0.35 6.29 -8.37
CA ASN A 87 -0.92 7.41 -9.12
C ASN A 87 -1.93 6.90 -10.15
N ALA A 88 -3.21 7.05 -9.83
CA ALA A 88 -4.31 6.57 -10.68
C ALA A 88 -4.33 7.24 -12.06
N ASP A 89 -4.01 8.54 -12.14
CA ASP A 89 -4.00 9.28 -13.41
C ASP A 89 -2.87 8.80 -14.31
N PHE A 90 -1.71 8.48 -13.74
CA PHE A 90 -0.62 7.90 -14.51
C PHE A 90 -0.97 6.50 -15.04
N ALA A 91 -1.55 5.65 -14.20
CA ALA A 91 -2.01 4.33 -14.62
C ALA A 91 -3.06 4.42 -15.74
N ARG A 92 -4.04 5.33 -15.61
CA ARG A 92 -5.07 5.59 -16.63
C ARG A 92 -4.46 6.04 -17.96
N ARG A 93 -3.52 6.97 -17.92
CA ARG A 93 -2.81 7.44 -19.13
C ARG A 93 -2.03 6.31 -19.80
N CYS A 94 -1.42 5.41 -19.04
CA CYS A 94 -0.79 4.24 -19.62
C CYS A 94 -1.82 3.38 -20.38
N GLU A 95 -2.99 3.12 -19.77
CA GLU A 95 -4.08 2.36 -20.40
C GLU A 95 -4.58 3.03 -21.68
N GLU A 96 -4.87 4.34 -21.64
CA GLU A 96 -5.35 5.15 -22.78
C GLU A 96 -4.36 5.19 -23.95
N GLU A 97 -3.06 5.24 -23.65
CA GLU A 97 -1.99 5.30 -24.64
C GLU A 97 -1.46 3.91 -25.05
N GLY A 98 -2.10 2.84 -24.60
CA GLY A 98 -1.76 1.46 -24.96
C GLY A 98 -0.43 0.96 -24.40
N VAL A 99 0.06 1.59 -23.32
CA VAL A 99 1.25 1.15 -22.58
C VAL A 99 0.84 0.27 -21.41
N ILE A 100 1.39 -0.93 -21.33
CA ILE A 100 1.08 -1.85 -20.22
C ILE A 100 1.64 -1.29 -18.92
N PHE A 101 0.76 -1.01 -17.95
CA PHE A 101 1.11 -0.70 -16.57
C PHE A 101 1.15 -2.00 -15.76
N ILE A 102 2.29 -2.31 -15.11
CA ILE A 102 2.46 -3.51 -14.28
C ILE A 102 2.03 -3.17 -12.86
N GLY A 103 0.74 -3.35 -12.61
CA GLY A 103 0.03 -3.00 -11.39
C GLY A 103 -1.46 -3.27 -11.53
N PRO A 104 -2.28 -2.90 -10.53
CA PRO A 104 -3.74 -2.97 -10.64
C PRO A 104 -4.28 -1.88 -11.60
N SER A 105 -5.60 -1.90 -11.87
CA SER A 105 -6.24 -0.89 -12.73
C SER A 105 -6.23 0.50 -12.10
N ALA A 106 -6.28 1.52 -12.95
CA ALA A 106 -6.38 2.92 -12.52
C ALA A 106 -7.60 3.16 -11.61
N ASP A 107 -8.74 2.48 -11.87
CA ASP A 107 -9.95 2.57 -11.04
C ASP A 107 -9.70 2.03 -9.62
N ILE A 108 -9.07 0.87 -9.49
CA ILE A 108 -8.75 0.28 -8.18
C ILE A 108 -7.79 1.18 -7.41
N ILE A 109 -6.74 1.70 -8.07
CA ILE A 109 -5.80 2.63 -7.44
C ILE A 109 -6.52 3.88 -6.93
N ALA A 110 -7.39 4.48 -7.73
CA ALA A 110 -8.15 5.67 -7.37
C ALA A 110 -9.04 5.42 -6.15
N ARG A 111 -9.85 4.36 -6.19
CA ARG A 111 -10.82 4.01 -5.13
C ARG A 111 -10.14 3.63 -3.81
N MET A 112 -9.05 2.89 -3.87
CA MET A 112 -8.30 2.51 -2.66
C MET A 112 -7.43 3.65 -2.12
N GLY A 113 -7.06 4.62 -2.94
CA GLY A 113 -6.32 5.81 -2.53
C GLY A 113 -7.14 6.80 -1.69
N ILE A 114 -8.47 6.76 -1.77
CA ILE A 114 -9.37 7.60 -0.96
C ILE A 114 -9.77 6.84 0.30
N LYS A 115 -9.22 7.23 1.46
CA LYS A 115 -9.38 6.49 2.74
C LYS A 115 -10.84 6.20 3.11
N THR A 116 -11.73 7.17 2.96
CA THR A 116 -13.16 7.02 3.28
C THR A 116 -13.84 6.04 2.34
N GLU A 117 -13.52 6.11 1.04
CA GLU A 117 -14.06 5.19 0.04
C GLU A 117 -13.52 3.78 0.22
N ALA A 118 -12.21 3.63 0.43
CA ALA A 118 -11.59 2.34 0.69
C ALA A 118 -12.21 1.65 1.91
N ARG A 119 -12.42 2.39 3.01
CA ARG A 119 -13.09 1.88 4.22
C ARG A 119 -14.52 1.43 3.95
N ARG A 120 -15.31 2.25 3.22
CA ARG A 120 -16.68 1.88 2.85
C ARG A 120 -16.71 0.60 2.03
N ILE A 121 -15.90 0.52 0.99
CA ILE A 121 -15.80 -0.64 0.10
C ILE A 121 -15.39 -1.89 0.88
N MET A 122 -14.37 -1.77 1.73
CA MET A 122 -13.85 -2.91 2.49
C MET A 122 -14.82 -3.37 3.58
N ARG A 123 -15.59 -2.45 4.18
CA ARG A 123 -16.69 -2.81 5.09
C ARG A 123 -17.79 -3.58 4.35
N GLU A 124 -18.22 -3.11 3.18
CA GLU A 124 -19.19 -3.80 2.32
C GLU A 124 -18.67 -5.18 1.88
N ALA A 125 -17.36 -5.31 1.75
CA ALA A 125 -16.70 -6.58 1.49
C ALA A 125 -16.57 -7.50 2.72
N GLY A 126 -16.97 -7.03 3.90
CA GLY A 126 -17.03 -7.83 5.14
C GLY A 126 -15.85 -7.68 6.08
N LEU A 127 -14.94 -6.71 5.85
CA LEU A 127 -13.87 -6.40 6.78
C LEU A 127 -14.37 -5.52 7.93
N LEU A 128 -13.83 -5.76 9.12
CA LEU A 128 -14.05 -4.87 10.24
C LEU A 128 -13.23 -3.59 10.04
N ILE A 129 -13.88 -2.46 10.26
CA ILE A 129 -13.26 -1.13 10.26
C ILE A 129 -13.15 -0.66 11.70
N VAL A 130 -12.13 0.12 12.03
CA VAL A 130 -12.02 0.73 13.35
C VAL A 130 -13.32 1.47 13.64
N PRO A 131 -14.03 1.16 14.76
CA PRO A 131 -15.28 1.82 15.13
C PRO A 131 -15.10 3.35 15.22
N GLY A 132 -16.07 4.11 14.73
CA GLY A 132 -15.99 5.56 14.72
C GLY A 132 -17.04 6.20 13.82
N THR A 133 -16.87 7.48 13.51
CA THR A 133 -17.73 8.21 12.59
C THR A 133 -17.29 8.04 11.14
N GLU A 134 -18.25 8.03 10.24
CA GLU A 134 -17.98 8.09 8.78
C GLU A 134 -17.78 9.54 8.34
N ASP A 135 -18.60 10.42 8.90
CA ASP A 135 -18.60 11.85 8.64
C ASP A 135 -18.01 12.63 9.82
N PRO A 136 -17.51 13.84 9.58
CA PRO A 136 -17.09 14.74 10.65
C PRO A 136 -18.23 15.03 11.64
N VAL A 137 -17.89 15.08 12.92
CA VAL A 137 -18.86 15.42 13.97
C VAL A 137 -19.29 16.90 13.87
N LYS A 138 -20.58 17.15 14.00
CA LYS A 138 -21.16 18.50 13.86
C LYS A 138 -21.00 19.36 15.13
N GLY A 139 -20.57 18.77 16.24
CA GLY A 139 -20.38 19.48 17.49
C GLY A 139 -20.23 18.57 18.71
N ILE A 140 -20.11 19.19 19.89
CA ILE A 140 -19.77 18.49 21.13
C ILE A 140 -20.81 17.45 21.55
N ALA A 141 -22.09 17.72 21.35
CA ALA A 141 -23.17 16.80 21.77
C ALA A 141 -23.11 15.49 20.95
N GLU A 142 -22.91 15.59 19.63
CA GLU A 142 -22.73 14.42 18.76
C GLU A 142 -21.43 13.69 19.08
N ALA A 143 -20.33 14.44 19.29
CA ALA A 143 -19.05 13.86 19.65
C ALA A 143 -19.10 13.02 20.94
N LYS A 144 -19.74 13.53 21.99
CA LYS A 144 -19.94 12.80 23.24
C LYS A 144 -20.81 11.55 23.06
N LYS A 145 -21.91 11.65 22.29
CA LYS A 145 -22.77 10.51 21.97
C LYS A 145 -22.00 9.40 21.27
N VAL A 146 -21.29 9.73 20.19
CA VAL A 146 -20.49 8.76 19.42
C VAL A 146 -19.40 8.15 20.29
N ALA A 147 -18.69 8.97 21.08
CA ALA A 147 -17.63 8.47 21.95
C ALA A 147 -18.15 7.50 23.03
N ALA A 148 -19.37 7.73 23.54
CA ALA A 148 -20.01 6.80 24.47
C ALA A 148 -20.37 5.47 23.79
N GLU A 149 -20.85 5.50 22.54
CA GLU A 149 -21.17 4.30 21.75
C GLU A 149 -19.91 3.50 21.36
N VAL A 150 -18.85 4.20 20.95
CA VAL A 150 -17.55 3.60 20.54
C VAL A 150 -16.76 3.12 21.77
N GLY A 151 -16.95 3.78 22.92
CA GLY A 151 -16.21 3.56 24.17
C GLY A 151 -14.83 4.22 24.19
N TYR A 152 -14.51 4.90 25.30
CA TYR A 152 -13.18 5.49 25.52
C TYR A 152 -12.10 4.40 25.70
N PRO A 153 -10.83 4.70 25.42
CA PRO A 153 -10.32 5.92 24.77
C PRO A 153 -10.68 6.01 23.28
N ILE A 154 -10.77 7.24 22.77
CA ILE A 154 -11.02 7.54 21.37
C ILE A 154 -9.93 8.48 20.80
N MET A 155 -9.82 8.51 19.50
CA MET A 155 -8.94 9.41 18.75
C MET A 155 -9.79 10.40 17.95
N LEU A 156 -9.60 11.68 18.18
CA LEU A 156 -10.06 12.73 17.29
C LEU A 156 -9.06 12.89 16.14
N LYS A 157 -9.55 12.96 14.91
CA LYS A 157 -8.70 13.08 13.71
C LYS A 157 -9.23 14.17 12.78
N ALA A 158 -8.37 15.10 12.37
CA ALA A 158 -8.71 16.06 11.34
C ALA A 158 -8.93 15.37 10.00
N LEU A 159 -9.99 15.72 9.27
CA LEU A 159 -10.31 15.14 7.95
C LEU A 159 -9.19 15.39 6.93
N ALA A 160 -8.62 16.59 6.93
CA ALA A 160 -7.52 16.98 6.06
C ALA A 160 -6.12 16.66 6.63
N GLY A 161 -6.05 16.00 7.82
CA GLY A 161 -4.81 15.69 8.51
C GLY A 161 -4.08 14.48 7.92
N GLY A 162 -2.77 14.46 8.08
CA GLY A 162 -1.91 13.35 7.66
C GLY A 162 -0.59 13.30 8.44
N GLY A 163 0.07 12.14 8.46
CA GLY A 163 1.36 11.97 9.14
C GLY A 163 1.32 12.21 10.65
N GLY A 164 0.18 11.97 11.30
CA GLY A 164 0.00 12.16 12.76
C GLY A 164 -0.37 13.59 13.18
N LYS A 165 -0.42 14.55 12.27
CA LYS A 165 -0.90 15.91 12.58
C LYS A 165 -2.42 15.97 12.61
N GLY A 166 -2.99 16.75 13.53
CA GLY A 166 -4.43 16.85 13.71
C GLY A 166 -5.06 15.63 14.38
N MET A 167 -4.28 14.85 15.14
CA MET A 167 -4.74 13.71 15.92
C MET A 167 -4.65 14.02 17.41
N ARG A 168 -5.72 13.71 18.18
CA ARG A 168 -5.75 13.92 19.63
C ARG A 168 -6.45 12.77 20.34
N LEU A 169 -5.75 12.17 21.29
CA LEU A 169 -6.28 11.12 22.17
C LEU A 169 -7.18 11.73 23.22
N VAL A 170 -8.36 11.13 23.43
CA VAL A 170 -9.35 11.51 24.47
C VAL A 170 -9.65 10.27 25.29
N ARG A 171 -9.40 10.33 26.58
CA ARG A 171 -9.51 9.18 27.48
C ARG A 171 -10.81 9.12 28.25
N SER A 172 -11.50 10.27 28.39
CA SER A 172 -12.77 10.36 29.13
C SER A 172 -13.69 11.42 28.52
N GLU A 173 -14.95 11.41 28.97
CA GLU A 173 -15.95 12.39 28.52
C GLU A 173 -15.61 13.82 28.93
N GLU A 174 -14.99 14.00 30.12
CA GLU A 174 -14.60 15.30 30.65
C GLU A 174 -13.57 16.00 29.75
N GLU A 175 -12.69 15.23 29.08
CA GLU A 175 -11.66 15.77 28.19
C GLU A 175 -12.25 16.20 26.82
N MET A 176 -13.44 15.67 26.44
CA MET A 176 -13.95 15.75 25.07
C MET A 176 -14.10 17.17 24.56
N GLU A 177 -14.69 18.07 25.35
CA GLU A 177 -14.99 19.44 24.88
C GLU A 177 -13.69 20.21 24.55
N THR A 178 -12.74 20.15 25.48
CA THR A 178 -11.44 20.81 25.29
C THR A 178 -10.68 20.19 24.12
N ALA A 179 -10.67 18.87 24.03
CA ALA A 179 -9.97 18.15 22.97
C ALA A 179 -10.56 18.44 21.58
N LEU A 180 -11.88 18.44 21.44
CA LEU A 180 -12.56 18.73 20.17
C LEU A 180 -12.27 20.15 19.70
N ARG A 181 -12.43 21.16 20.57
CA ARG A 181 -12.14 22.56 20.26
C ARG A 181 -10.69 22.77 19.80
N LEU A 182 -9.73 22.15 20.50
CA LEU A 182 -8.32 22.25 20.13
C LEU A 182 -8.02 21.55 18.80
N SER A 183 -8.62 20.37 18.55
CA SER A 183 -8.44 19.64 17.29
C SER A 183 -9.02 20.40 16.11
N GLN A 184 -10.20 21.01 16.25
CA GLN A 184 -10.82 21.83 15.22
C GLN A 184 -10.00 23.09 14.92
N SER A 185 -9.53 23.79 15.97
CA SER A 185 -8.66 24.98 15.81
C SER A 185 -7.35 24.65 15.10
N GLU A 186 -6.71 23.55 15.50
CA GLU A 186 -5.45 23.08 14.87
C GLU A 186 -5.69 22.68 13.41
N ALA A 187 -6.77 21.95 13.14
CA ALA A 187 -7.13 21.52 11.80
C ALA A 187 -7.45 22.73 10.87
N GLY A 188 -8.23 23.69 11.35
CA GLY A 188 -8.54 24.92 10.63
C GLY A 188 -7.29 25.73 10.30
N THR A 189 -6.38 25.89 11.27
CA THR A 189 -5.15 26.66 11.08
C THR A 189 -4.16 25.97 10.15
N SER A 190 -4.00 24.64 10.31
CA SER A 190 -2.96 23.88 9.57
C SER A 190 -3.39 23.44 8.18
N PHE A 191 -4.69 23.19 7.98
CA PHE A 191 -5.21 22.58 6.76
C PHE A 191 -6.33 23.38 6.10
N GLY A 192 -6.78 24.48 6.69
CA GLY A 192 -7.90 25.29 6.17
C GLY A 192 -9.28 24.61 6.28
N ASN A 193 -9.36 23.49 6.99
CA ASN A 193 -10.58 22.71 7.21
C ASN A 193 -10.60 22.19 8.64
N ASP A 194 -11.60 22.57 9.42
CA ASP A 194 -11.77 22.25 10.86
C ASP A 194 -12.55 20.94 11.10
N ALA A 195 -12.91 20.24 10.04
CA ALA A 195 -13.65 19.00 10.11
C ALA A 195 -12.87 17.91 10.86
N VAL A 196 -13.47 17.36 11.94
CA VAL A 196 -12.89 16.33 12.81
C VAL A 196 -13.82 15.14 12.88
N TYR A 197 -13.28 13.94 12.80
CA TYR A 197 -14.00 12.69 13.01
C TYR A 197 -13.42 11.90 14.19
N ILE A 198 -14.19 10.93 14.68
CA ILE A 198 -13.87 10.12 15.86
C ILE A 198 -13.56 8.70 15.41
N GLU A 199 -12.51 8.11 15.98
CA GLU A 199 -12.23 6.68 15.88
C GLU A 199 -11.93 6.08 17.26
N LYS A 200 -12.25 4.80 17.44
CA LYS A 200 -11.76 4.03 18.57
C LYS A 200 -10.24 4.11 18.63
N TYR A 201 -9.69 4.43 19.78
CA TYR A 201 -8.25 4.29 19.98
C TYR A 201 -7.92 2.86 20.38
N ILE A 202 -7.11 2.20 19.58
CA ILE A 202 -6.60 0.86 19.86
C ILE A 202 -5.26 1.02 20.57
N GLU A 203 -5.21 0.56 21.82
CA GLU A 203 -4.00 0.68 22.63
C GLU A 203 -2.98 -0.37 22.23
N ASN A 204 -1.72 0.05 22.04
CA ASN A 204 -0.60 -0.81 21.65
C ASN A 204 -0.95 -1.79 20.52
N PRO A 205 -1.48 -1.29 19.38
CA PRO A 205 -1.91 -2.17 18.30
C PRO A 205 -0.70 -2.82 17.64
N HIS A 206 -0.88 -4.07 17.23
CA HIS A 206 0.01 -4.70 16.26
C HIS A 206 -0.37 -4.26 14.85
N HIS A 207 0.62 -3.94 14.04
CA HIS A 207 0.47 -3.64 12.63
C HIS A 207 0.72 -4.91 11.83
N ILE A 208 -0.37 -5.54 11.41
CA ILE A 208 -0.35 -6.80 10.65
C ILE A 208 -0.80 -6.50 9.23
N GLU A 209 -0.12 -7.08 8.26
CA GLU A 209 -0.47 -6.87 6.86
C GLU A 209 -0.55 -8.20 6.11
N VAL A 210 -1.54 -8.32 5.22
CA VAL A 210 -1.76 -9.52 4.40
C VAL A 210 -1.31 -9.24 2.97
N GLN A 211 -0.35 -10.04 2.48
CA GLN A 211 0.06 -9.98 1.09
C GLN A 211 -0.96 -10.66 0.19
N ILE A 212 -1.49 -9.92 -0.75
CA ILE A 212 -2.41 -10.41 -1.78
C ILE A 212 -1.70 -10.48 -3.13
N LEU A 213 -2.10 -11.46 -3.92
CA LEU A 213 -1.73 -11.57 -5.32
C LEU A 213 -2.95 -12.06 -6.11
N GLY A 214 -3.31 -11.35 -7.18
CA GLY A 214 -4.47 -11.70 -8.00
C GLY A 214 -4.17 -11.65 -9.50
N ASP A 215 -4.92 -12.42 -10.29
CA ASP A 215 -4.92 -12.33 -11.74
C ASP A 215 -6.20 -11.67 -12.29
N LYS A 216 -6.20 -11.34 -13.58
CA LYS A 216 -7.33 -10.70 -14.25
C LYS A 216 -8.53 -11.63 -14.49
N TYR A 217 -8.46 -12.88 -14.03
CA TYR A 217 -9.48 -13.91 -14.23
C TYR A 217 -10.20 -14.28 -12.94
N GLY A 218 -9.96 -13.52 -11.86
CA GLY A 218 -10.64 -13.69 -10.58
C GLY A 218 -9.97 -14.69 -9.63
N ASN A 219 -8.81 -15.25 -9.99
CA ASN A 219 -8.01 -15.98 -9.02
C ASN A 219 -7.26 -14.98 -8.14
N VAL A 220 -7.60 -14.95 -6.86
CA VAL A 220 -6.97 -14.11 -5.84
C VAL A 220 -6.54 -15.01 -4.69
N ILE A 221 -5.27 -14.91 -4.33
CA ILE A 221 -4.66 -15.69 -3.23
C ILE A 221 -4.00 -14.74 -2.22
N HIS A 222 -3.81 -15.24 -1.02
CA HIS A 222 -2.93 -14.63 -0.04
C HIS A 222 -1.56 -15.33 0.00
N LEU A 223 -0.53 -14.58 0.34
CA LEU A 223 0.81 -15.09 0.60
C LEU A 223 1.20 -14.88 2.07
N TYR A 224 0.24 -15.14 2.96
CA TYR A 224 0.33 -14.97 4.41
C TYR A 224 0.52 -13.52 4.85
N GLU A 225 0.74 -13.36 6.15
CA GLU A 225 0.87 -12.06 6.78
C GLU A 225 2.33 -11.71 7.11
N ARG A 226 2.53 -10.40 7.33
CA ARG A 226 3.75 -9.85 7.93
C ARG A 226 3.41 -9.08 9.19
N GLU A 227 4.28 -9.12 10.18
CA GLU A 227 4.28 -8.29 11.38
C GLU A 227 5.16 -7.07 11.14
N CYS A 228 4.60 -5.88 11.26
CA CYS A 228 5.28 -4.61 10.98
C CYS A 228 5.11 -3.59 12.12
N SER A 229 4.94 -4.06 13.37
CA SER A 229 4.66 -3.20 14.52
C SER A 229 5.85 -2.39 14.99
N ILE A 230 7.08 -2.83 14.69
CA ILE A 230 8.29 -2.11 15.09
C ILE A 230 8.52 -0.97 14.09
N GLN A 231 8.13 0.23 14.50
CA GLN A 231 8.14 1.42 13.67
C GLN A 231 8.82 2.59 14.38
N ARG A 232 9.41 3.48 13.59
CA ARG A 232 9.92 4.78 14.05
C ARG A 232 9.20 5.89 13.31
N ARG A 233 8.43 6.71 14.01
CA ARG A 233 7.62 7.81 13.42
C ARG A 233 6.73 7.32 12.25
N ASN A 234 6.02 6.21 12.47
CA ASN A 234 5.19 5.52 11.48
C ASN A 234 5.94 4.94 10.26
N GLN A 235 7.26 4.82 10.34
CA GLN A 235 8.06 4.12 9.34
C GLN A 235 8.42 2.73 9.86
N LYS A 236 8.11 1.70 9.11
CA LYS A 236 8.46 0.30 9.42
C LYS A 236 9.98 0.17 9.50
N VAL A 237 10.48 -0.50 10.54
CA VAL A 237 11.93 -0.68 10.81
C VAL A 237 12.29 -2.16 10.84
N ILE A 238 11.43 -2.98 11.40
CA ILE A 238 11.55 -4.44 11.36
C ILE A 238 10.23 -5.00 10.87
N GLU A 239 10.32 -5.84 9.85
CA GLU A 239 9.21 -6.60 9.30
C GLU A 239 9.57 -8.09 9.36
N GLU A 240 8.64 -8.91 9.80
CA GLU A 240 8.84 -10.36 9.91
C GLU A 240 7.63 -11.15 9.42
N SER A 241 7.85 -12.36 8.98
CA SER A 241 6.82 -13.31 8.58
C SER A 241 7.21 -14.71 9.03
N PRO A 242 6.29 -15.49 9.69
CA PRO A 242 4.95 -15.10 10.09
C PRO A 242 4.96 -14.19 11.32
N SER A 243 3.83 -13.55 11.62
CA SER A 243 3.68 -12.81 12.88
C SER A 243 3.73 -13.78 14.08
N PRO A 244 4.61 -13.54 15.06
CA PRO A 244 4.62 -14.33 16.29
C PRO A 244 3.43 -14.03 17.21
N PHE A 245 2.75 -12.92 16.99
CA PHE A 245 1.61 -12.48 17.78
C PHE A 245 0.28 -13.10 17.30
N VAL A 246 0.10 -13.27 15.99
CA VAL A 246 -1.17 -13.70 15.40
C VAL A 246 -1.41 -15.19 15.67
N LYS A 247 -2.52 -15.52 16.36
CA LYS A 247 -2.93 -16.90 16.63
C LYS A 247 -3.38 -17.62 15.34
N PRO A 248 -3.21 -18.95 15.24
CA PRO A 248 -3.57 -19.70 14.03
C PRO A 248 -5.01 -19.49 13.55
N GLU A 249 -5.97 -19.44 14.48
CA GLU A 249 -7.39 -19.26 14.17
C GLU A 249 -7.68 -17.85 13.64
N THR A 250 -7.05 -16.85 14.24
CA THR A 250 -7.14 -15.44 13.79
C THR A 250 -6.50 -15.28 12.43
N ARG A 251 -5.32 -15.89 12.22
CA ARG A 251 -4.63 -15.91 10.93
C ARG A 251 -5.53 -16.45 9.83
N ALA A 252 -6.09 -17.64 10.03
CA ALA A 252 -6.96 -18.26 9.04
C ALA A 252 -8.17 -17.39 8.70
N LYS A 253 -8.81 -16.77 9.71
CA LYS A 253 -9.92 -15.84 9.51
C LYS A 253 -9.50 -14.60 8.76
N MET A 254 -8.39 -13.95 9.15
CA MET A 254 -7.88 -12.72 8.54
C MET A 254 -7.50 -12.94 7.07
N LEU A 255 -6.77 -13.99 6.76
CA LEU A 255 -6.36 -14.33 5.41
C LEU A 255 -7.56 -14.60 4.51
N LYS A 256 -8.56 -15.34 5.01
CA LYS A 256 -9.79 -15.63 4.27
C LYS A 256 -10.57 -14.35 3.92
N VAL A 257 -10.83 -13.49 4.90
CA VAL A 257 -11.62 -12.26 4.64
C VAL A 257 -10.86 -11.28 3.75
N ALA A 258 -9.53 -11.22 3.83
CA ALA A 258 -8.70 -10.41 2.95
C ALA A 258 -8.82 -10.84 1.48
N VAL A 259 -8.75 -12.15 1.20
CA VAL A 259 -8.94 -12.70 -0.16
C VAL A 259 -10.36 -12.44 -0.67
N GLU A 260 -11.38 -12.68 0.16
CA GLU A 260 -12.78 -12.45 -0.23
C GLU A 260 -13.06 -10.97 -0.54
N ALA A 261 -12.51 -10.05 0.25
CA ALA A 261 -12.61 -8.63 -0.02
C ALA A 261 -11.95 -8.24 -1.35
N CYS A 262 -10.76 -8.74 -1.61
CA CYS A 262 -10.05 -8.47 -2.86
C CYS A 262 -10.76 -9.07 -4.09
N LYS A 263 -11.39 -10.24 -3.96
CA LYS A 263 -12.24 -10.81 -5.03
C LYS A 263 -13.44 -9.92 -5.34
N ARG A 264 -14.10 -9.36 -4.33
CA ARG A 264 -15.28 -8.49 -4.51
C ARG A 264 -14.98 -7.20 -5.26
N ILE A 265 -13.76 -6.68 -5.11
CA ILE A 265 -13.32 -5.48 -5.84
C ILE A 265 -12.61 -5.80 -7.16
N ASN A 266 -12.60 -7.07 -7.58
CA ASN A 266 -11.88 -7.56 -8.76
C ASN A 266 -10.40 -7.18 -8.76
N TYR A 267 -9.74 -7.30 -7.60
CA TYR A 267 -8.33 -6.95 -7.46
C TYR A 267 -7.44 -7.92 -8.24
N TYR A 268 -6.45 -7.37 -8.91
CA TYR A 268 -5.38 -8.14 -9.55
C TYR A 268 -4.02 -7.44 -9.36
N SER A 269 -2.92 -8.15 -9.62
CA SER A 269 -1.54 -7.77 -9.30
C SER A 269 -1.21 -7.97 -7.81
N ALA A 270 -0.02 -7.57 -7.39
CA ALA A 270 0.36 -7.58 -5.99
C ALA A 270 -0.27 -6.40 -5.25
N GLY A 271 -0.75 -6.64 -4.03
CA GLY A 271 -1.27 -5.63 -3.12
C GLY A 271 -1.22 -6.11 -1.69
N THR A 272 -1.39 -5.19 -0.76
CA THR A 272 -1.30 -5.51 0.67
C THR A 272 -2.44 -4.84 1.41
N LEU A 273 -3.19 -5.63 2.20
CA LEU A 273 -4.15 -5.10 3.16
C LEU A 273 -3.47 -4.93 4.51
N GLU A 274 -3.47 -3.73 5.03
CA GLU A 274 -2.93 -3.40 6.35
C GLU A 274 -4.03 -3.40 7.41
N PHE A 275 -3.73 -3.98 8.57
CA PHE A 275 -4.65 -4.09 9.70
C PHE A 275 -3.99 -3.61 10.98
N MET A 276 -4.80 -3.00 11.85
CA MET A 276 -4.49 -2.86 13.26
C MET A 276 -5.11 -4.02 14.03
N MET A 277 -4.32 -4.74 14.81
CA MET A 277 -4.79 -5.83 15.64
C MET A 277 -4.60 -5.49 17.13
N ASP A 278 -5.65 -5.66 17.93
CA ASP A 278 -5.61 -5.45 19.36
C ASP A 278 -5.09 -6.69 20.12
N LYS A 279 -4.88 -6.54 21.43
CA LYS A 279 -4.43 -7.61 22.31
C LYS A 279 -5.37 -8.84 22.37
N ASP A 280 -6.64 -8.64 22.03
CA ASP A 280 -7.69 -9.65 22.04
C ASP A 280 -7.85 -10.33 20.66
N GLN A 281 -6.92 -10.06 19.73
CA GLN A 281 -6.88 -10.58 18.36
C GLN A 281 -8.01 -10.09 17.46
N ASN A 282 -8.68 -8.98 17.80
CA ASN A 282 -9.55 -8.29 16.85
C ASN A 282 -8.69 -7.51 15.87
N PHE A 283 -8.97 -7.66 14.59
CA PHE A 283 -8.22 -6.98 13.53
C PHE A 283 -9.14 -6.06 12.73
N TYR A 284 -8.69 -4.86 12.48
CA TYR A 284 -9.43 -3.79 11.81
C TYR A 284 -8.65 -3.32 10.59
N PHE A 285 -9.35 -3.22 9.46
CA PHE A 285 -8.76 -2.71 8.23
C PHE A 285 -8.28 -1.26 8.41
N LEU A 286 -7.05 -1.00 8.04
CA LEU A 286 -6.42 0.32 8.08
C LEU A 286 -6.40 0.95 6.69
N GLU A 287 -5.71 0.31 5.75
CA GLU A 287 -5.60 0.76 4.36
C GLU A 287 -5.19 -0.41 3.43
N MET A 288 -5.28 -0.17 2.13
CA MET A 288 -4.77 -1.08 1.12
C MET A 288 -3.70 -0.39 0.29
N ASN A 289 -2.52 -0.99 0.24
CA ASN A 289 -1.47 -0.58 -0.68
C ASN A 289 -1.64 -1.33 -2.00
N THR A 290 -1.94 -0.57 -3.07
CA THR A 290 -2.21 -1.12 -4.41
C THR A 290 -0.95 -1.28 -5.25
N ARG A 291 0.11 -1.78 -4.63
CA ARG A 291 1.45 -1.90 -5.18
C ARG A 291 2.27 -2.97 -4.45
N LEU A 292 3.44 -3.25 -4.99
CA LEU A 292 4.48 -3.98 -4.25
C LEU A 292 4.95 -3.14 -3.05
N GLN A 293 5.27 -3.78 -1.94
CA GLN A 293 5.84 -3.11 -0.76
C GLN A 293 7.35 -3.34 -0.62
N VAL A 294 8.02 -2.49 0.16
CA VAL A 294 9.46 -2.60 0.43
C VAL A 294 9.78 -3.93 1.10
N GLU A 295 8.92 -4.36 1.99
CA GLU A 295 9.03 -5.56 2.83
C GLU A 295 8.57 -6.88 2.16
N HIS A 296 8.23 -6.84 0.86
CA HIS A 296 7.85 -8.05 0.11
C HIS A 296 8.84 -9.22 0.20
N PRO A 297 10.17 -8.99 0.35
CA PRO A 297 11.12 -10.10 0.38
C PRO A 297 10.90 -11.09 1.53
N VAL A 298 10.40 -10.66 2.71
CA VAL A 298 10.14 -11.62 3.81
C VAL A 298 9.03 -12.62 3.44
N THR A 299 8.05 -12.18 2.66
CA THR A 299 7.01 -13.07 2.11
C THR A 299 7.59 -14.02 1.06
N GLU A 300 8.42 -13.51 0.15
CA GLU A 300 9.05 -14.32 -0.89
C GLU A 300 9.94 -15.43 -0.31
N GLU A 301 10.73 -15.12 0.73
CA GLU A 301 11.58 -16.09 1.43
C GLU A 301 10.77 -17.21 2.11
N CYS A 302 9.60 -16.87 2.67
CA CYS A 302 8.76 -17.86 3.35
C CYS A 302 7.88 -18.68 2.40
N THR A 303 7.54 -18.15 1.21
CA THR A 303 6.59 -18.81 0.28
C THR A 303 7.24 -19.35 -0.99
N GLY A 304 8.45 -18.90 -1.32
CA GLY A 304 9.12 -19.23 -2.57
C GLY A 304 8.49 -18.56 -3.81
N VAL A 305 7.54 -17.64 -3.61
CA VAL A 305 6.86 -16.91 -4.69
C VAL A 305 7.64 -15.66 -5.07
N ASP A 306 7.99 -15.49 -6.34
CA ASP A 306 8.56 -14.23 -6.86
C ASP A 306 7.42 -13.29 -7.27
N LEU A 307 7.10 -12.33 -6.39
CA LEU A 307 6.01 -11.37 -6.60
C LEU A 307 6.22 -10.51 -7.84
N VAL A 308 7.45 -10.09 -8.13
CA VAL A 308 7.76 -9.28 -9.31
C VAL A 308 7.53 -10.07 -10.60
N ARG A 309 7.96 -11.35 -10.63
CA ARG A 309 7.68 -12.25 -11.76
C ARG A 309 6.19 -12.37 -12.03
N ASP A 310 5.43 -12.60 -10.97
CA ASP A 310 4.01 -12.86 -11.12
C ASP A 310 3.21 -11.58 -11.45
N MET A 311 3.63 -10.43 -10.95
CA MET A 311 3.10 -9.13 -11.41
C MET A 311 3.30 -8.96 -12.93
N ILE A 312 4.48 -9.30 -13.44
CA ILE A 312 4.79 -9.22 -14.88
C ILE A 312 3.92 -10.20 -15.67
N LEU A 313 3.77 -11.45 -15.21
CA LEU A 313 2.91 -12.45 -15.84
C LEU A 313 1.45 -12.02 -15.89
N VAL A 314 0.90 -11.52 -14.79
CA VAL A 314 -0.48 -11.02 -14.71
C VAL A 314 -0.68 -9.82 -15.63
N ALA A 315 0.27 -8.87 -15.65
CA ALA A 315 0.20 -7.72 -16.55
C ALA A 315 0.23 -8.14 -18.03
N ALA A 316 0.96 -9.22 -18.37
CA ALA A 316 1.00 -9.82 -19.70
C ALA A 316 -0.28 -10.59 -20.06
N GLY A 317 -1.28 -10.66 -19.17
CA GLY A 317 -2.55 -11.35 -19.41
C GLY A 317 -2.53 -12.84 -19.05
N ASN A 318 -1.55 -13.32 -18.32
CA ASN A 318 -1.52 -14.72 -17.87
C ASN A 318 -2.34 -14.90 -16.58
N ARG A 319 -2.79 -16.13 -16.35
CA ARG A 319 -3.28 -16.59 -15.04
C ARG A 319 -2.11 -16.79 -14.09
N LEU A 320 -2.37 -16.71 -12.80
CA LEU A 320 -1.40 -17.15 -11.79
C LEU A 320 -1.09 -18.65 -12.01
N PRO A 321 0.18 -19.06 -11.89
CA PRO A 321 0.58 -20.44 -12.15
C PRO A 321 0.21 -21.42 -11.03
N TYR A 322 -0.40 -20.94 -9.95
CA TYR A 322 -0.79 -21.72 -8.77
C TYR A 322 -2.10 -21.20 -8.17
N ARG A 323 -2.74 -22.03 -7.37
CA ARG A 323 -3.90 -21.75 -6.54
C ARG A 323 -3.48 -21.56 -5.09
N GLN A 324 -4.42 -21.22 -4.21
CA GLN A 324 -4.12 -21.03 -2.79
C GLN A 324 -3.54 -22.28 -2.12
N GLU A 325 -4.04 -23.45 -2.47
CA GLU A 325 -3.58 -24.73 -1.92
C GLU A 325 -2.16 -25.12 -2.33
N ASP A 326 -1.63 -24.52 -3.39
CA ASP A 326 -0.27 -24.75 -3.87
C ASP A 326 0.78 -23.87 -3.14
N VAL A 327 0.32 -22.88 -2.38
CA VAL A 327 1.18 -21.95 -1.65
C VAL A 327 1.55 -22.55 -0.29
N GLU A 328 2.76 -23.04 -0.18
CA GLU A 328 3.33 -23.53 1.07
C GLU A 328 4.05 -22.39 1.83
N PHE A 329 3.88 -22.37 3.15
CA PHE A 329 4.62 -21.47 4.02
C PHE A 329 5.73 -22.24 4.75
N ARG A 330 6.97 -21.77 4.66
CA ARG A 330 8.14 -22.46 5.20
C ARG A 330 9.02 -21.53 6.01
N GLY A 331 9.34 -21.94 7.24
CA GLY A 331 10.28 -21.22 8.09
C GLY A 331 9.79 -19.87 8.59
N ALA A 332 10.71 -18.93 8.70
CA ALA A 332 10.46 -17.55 9.08
C ALA A 332 11.53 -16.65 8.46
N ALA A 333 11.16 -15.42 8.14
CA ALA A 333 12.08 -14.42 7.62
C ALA A 333 11.85 -13.08 8.30
N ASP A 334 12.92 -12.30 8.48
CA ASP A 334 12.85 -10.93 8.96
C ASP A 334 13.69 -10.00 8.09
N ARG A 335 13.25 -8.75 8.01
CA ARG A 335 13.95 -7.67 7.34
C ARG A 335 14.12 -6.51 8.31
N LYS A 336 15.31 -5.92 8.32
CA LYS A 336 15.64 -4.77 9.18
C LYS A 336 16.09 -3.60 8.32
N SER A 337 15.51 -2.43 8.58
CA SER A 337 15.98 -1.18 7.98
C SER A 337 17.05 -0.56 8.85
N VAL A 338 18.17 -0.17 8.25
CA VAL A 338 19.18 0.65 8.90
C VAL A 338 18.73 2.10 8.80
N VAL A 339 18.50 2.75 9.95
CA VAL A 339 17.92 4.11 10.04
C VAL A 339 18.96 5.08 10.63
#